data_f5ad02ee2b1669ed5c6e288b5084c3fb
#
_entry.id   f5ad02ee2b1669ed5c6e288b5084c3fb
#
_cell.length_a   1.000
_cell.length_b   1.000
_cell.length_c   1.000
_cell.angle_alpha   90.00
_cell.angle_beta   90.00
_cell.angle_gamma   90.00
#
_symmetry.space_group_name_H-M   'P 1'
#
loop_
_entity.id
_entity.type
_entity.pdbx_description
1 polymer ?
#
loop_
_entity_poly.entity_id
_entity_poly.type
_entity_poly.pdbx_seq_one_letter_code
_entity_poly.pdbx_strand_id
1 'polypeptide(L)'
;MAENFWKRNGLDQASKEEDILYCIVKEMDSIADNDYLKDRERLGDFYKANQEQLMELSAAYGELIIREIGGKWAEDEDWRMKHRISFLEEVPAIGRVALPVNLIQYWENGGSRRLLWEYQEYKWAFGEWKRLCRLAGIETQADTAGKL
;
A
#
# COMPACT_ATOMS: atom_id res chain seq x y z
N MET A 1 -2.83 5.57 -13.17
CA MET A 1 -2.67 6.44 -11.99
C MET A 1 -1.24 6.41 -11.44
N ALA A 2 -0.56 5.27 -11.49
CA ALA A 2 0.84 5.17 -11.08
C ALA A 2 1.85 5.55 -12.17
N GLU A 3 1.42 5.79 -13.39
CA GLU A 3 2.28 5.99 -14.55
C GLU A 3 3.26 7.17 -14.39
N ASN A 4 2.80 8.27 -13.81
CA ASN A 4 3.65 9.43 -13.56
C ASN A 4 4.73 9.14 -12.52
N PHE A 5 4.38 8.35 -11.48
CA PHE A 5 5.34 7.88 -10.49
C PHE A 5 6.43 7.01 -11.16
N TRP A 6 6.02 6.03 -11.97
CA TRP A 6 6.98 5.19 -12.68
C TRP A 6 7.92 6.02 -13.55
N LYS A 7 7.34 6.90 -14.35
CA LYS A 7 8.09 7.70 -15.31
C LYS A 7 9.13 8.61 -14.66
N ARG A 8 8.76 9.35 -13.60
CA ARG A 8 9.71 10.28 -12.97
C ARG A 8 10.80 9.57 -12.15
N ASN A 9 10.59 8.31 -11.78
CA ASN A 9 11.57 7.52 -11.03
C ASN A 9 12.36 6.56 -11.92
N GLY A 10 12.12 6.54 -13.22
CA GLY A 10 12.78 5.60 -14.14
C GLY A 10 12.44 4.15 -13.86
N LEU A 11 11.22 3.89 -13.38
CA LEU A 11 10.73 2.57 -13.01
C LEU A 11 9.56 2.16 -13.91
N ASP A 12 9.16 0.90 -13.79
CA ASP A 12 7.93 0.36 -14.36
C ASP A 12 7.28 -0.64 -13.39
N GLN A 13 6.17 -1.23 -13.79
CA GLN A 13 5.43 -2.19 -12.98
C GLN A 13 6.24 -3.45 -12.65
N ALA A 14 7.26 -3.77 -13.46
CA ALA A 14 8.10 -4.95 -13.31
C ALA A 14 9.42 -4.67 -12.57
N SER A 15 9.65 -3.43 -12.15
CA SER A 15 10.84 -3.04 -11.40
C SER A 15 10.95 -3.81 -10.09
N LYS A 16 12.17 -3.91 -9.56
CA LYS A 16 12.43 -4.64 -8.32
C LYS A 16 11.71 -4.01 -7.13
N GLU A 17 11.23 -4.86 -6.23
CA GLU A 17 10.54 -4.47 -4.99
C GLU A 17 11.30 -3.39 -4.22
N GLU A 18 12.60 -3.61 -4.01
CA GLU A 18 13.43 -2.67 -3.27
C GLU A 18 13.55 -1.31 -3.95
N ASP A 19 13.61 -1.27 -5.27
CA ASP A 19 13.71 -0.02 -6.02
C ASP A 19 12.41 0.79 -5.94
N ILE A 20 11.28 0.11 -6.02
CA ILE A 20 9.96 0.74 -5.90
C ILE A 20 9.77 1.30 -4.48
N LEU A 21 10.05 0.49 -3.46
CA LEU A 21 9.93 0.93 -2.06
C LEU A 21 10.84 2.10 -1.75
N TYR A 22 12.08 2.06 -2.23
CA TYR A 22 13.01 3.16 -2.06
C TYR A 22 12.47 4.47 -2.62
N CYS A 23 11.92 4.44 -3.84
CA CYS A 23 11.37 5.64 -4.48
C CYS A 23 10.11 6.14 -3.77
N ILE A 24 9.23 5.25 -3.30
CA ILE A 24 8.06 5.63 -2.51
C ILE A 24 8.48 6.35 -1.23
N VAL A 25 9.40 5.76 -0.48
CA VAL A 25 9.93 6.34 0.76
C VAL A 25 10.56 7.70 0.50
N LYS A 26 11.38 7.81 -0.53
CA LYS A 26 12.05 9.05 -0.90
C LYS A 26 11.04 10.16 -1.23
N GLU A 27 10.00 9.85 -2.01
CA GLU A 27 8.97 10.83 -2.33
C GLU A 27 8.13 11.20 -1.10
N MET A 28 7.76 10.23 -0.27
CA MET A 28 7.08 10.53 0.99
C MET A 28 7.87 11.47 1.87
N ASP A 29 9.15 11.19 2.05
CA ASP A 29 10.02 12.03 2.88
C ASP A 29 10.17 13.45 2.29
N SER A 30 10.18 13.57 0.95
CA SER A 30 10.31 14.87 0.29
C SER A 30 9.06 15.76 0.41
N ILE A 31 7.86 15.17 0.47
CA ILE A 31 6.61 15.92 0.63
C ILE A 31 6.19 16.06 2.08
N ALA A 32 6.83 15.34 2.99
CA ALA A 32 6.54 15.42 4.42
C ALA A 32 7.00 16.77 4.95
N ASP A 33 6.04 17.65 5.21
CA ASP A 33 6.27 18.90 5.91
C ASP A 33 5.92 18.70 7.38
N ASN A 34 6.95 18.68 8.24
CA ASN A 34 6.79 18.45 9.67
C ASN A 34 5.86 19.48 10.34
N ASP A 35 5.75 20.68 9.82
CA ASP A 35 4.86 21.70 10.38
C ASP A 35 3.39 21.38 10.12
N TYR A 36 3.05 20.83 8.95
CA TYR A 36 1.71 20.36 8.67
C TYR A 36 1.31 19.15 9.52
N LEU A 37 2.26 18.25 9.76
CA LEU A 37 1.99 17.01 10.50
C LEU A 37 1.78 17.24 11.99
N LYS A 38 2.29 18.33 12.54
CA LYS A 38 2.11 18.70 13.96
C LYS A 38 0.75 19.34 14.23
N ASP A 39 0.12 19.88 13.23
CA ASP A 39 -1.16 20.58 13.35
C ASP A 39 -2.25 19.86 12.56
N ARG A 40 -3.12 19.16 13.29
CA ARG A 40 -4.22 18.40 12.69
C ARG A 40 -5.20 19.26 11.90
N GLU A 41 -5.35 20.53 12.25
CA GLU A 41 -6.21 21.47 11.50
C GLU A 41 -5.67 21.75 10.10
N ARG A 42 -4.35 21.64 9.92
CA ARG A 42 -3.67 21.88 8.64
C ARG A 42 -3.56 20.62 7.76
N LEU A 43 -3.88 19.45 8.28
CA LEU A 43 -3.81 18.19 7.51
C LEU A 43 -4.69 18.22 6.26
N GLY A 44 -5.86 18.85 6.35
CA GLY A 44 -6.75 19.00 5.20
C GLY A 44 -6.12 19.80 4.06
N ASP A 45 -5.44 20.89 4.40
CA ASP A 45 -4.74 21.74 3.43
C ASP A 45 -3.52 21.02 2.83
N PHE A 46 -2.77 20.31 3.65
CA PHE A 46 -1.67 19.47 3.20
C PHE A 46 -2.15 18.40 2.20
N TYR A 47 -3.23 17.72 2.53
CA TYR A 47 -3.81 16.70 1.66
C TYR A 47 -4.25 17.29 0.32
N LYS A 48 -4.92 18.44 0.32
CA LYS A 48 -5.34 19.12 -0.90
C LYS A 48 -4.15 19.55 -1.76
N ALA A 49 -3.10 20.08 -1.14
CA ALA A 49 -1.91 20.54 -1.85
C ALA A 49 -1.11 19.40 -2.49
N ASN A 50 -1.16 18.22 -1.91
CA ASN A 50 -0.38 17.06 -2.34
C ASN A 50 -1.24 15.90 -2.87
N GLN A 51 -2.52 16.13 -3.09
CA GLN A 51 -3.49 15.07 -3.42
C GLN A 51 -3.07 14.22 -4.61
N GLU A 52 -2.66 14.86 -5.69
CA GLU A 52 -2.27 14.15 -6.91
C GLU A 52 -1.08 13.21 -6.67
N GLN A 53 -0.02 13.73 -6.04
CA GLN A 53 1.17 12.94 -5.74
C GLN A 53 0.87 11.82 -4.73
N LEU A 54 0.07 12.08 -3.71
CA LEU A 54 -0.36 11.07 -2.74
C LEU A 54 -1.15 9.94 -3.42
N MET A 55 -2.02 10.27 -4.37
CA MET A 55 -2.76 9.26 -5.12
C MET A 55 -1.84 8.43 -6.02
N GLU A 56 -0.86 9.04 -6.64
CA GLU A 56 0.14 8.33 -7.45
C GLU A 56 0.98 7.37 -6.59
N LEU A 57 1.46 7.83 -5.44
CA LEU A 57 2.21 7.01 -4.49
C LEU A 57 1.35 5.83 -3.98
N SER A 58 0.10 6.11 -3.65
CA SER A 58 -0.85 5.09 -3.20
C SER A 58 -1.10 4.04 -4.26
N ALA A 59 -1.25 4.45 -5.52
CA ALA A 59 -1.44 3.54 -6.64
C ALA A 59 -0.20 2.67 -6.86
N ALA A 60 0.99 3.25 -6.86
CA ALA A 60 2.25 2.52 -7.01
C ALA A 60 2.47 1.52 -5.87
N TYR A 61 2.22 1.94 -4.64
CA TYR A 61 2.31 1.08 -3.47
C TYR A 61 1.30 -0.07 -3.52
N GLY A 62 0.06 0.24 -3.92
CA GLY A 62 -0.97 -0.77 -4.07
C GLY A 62 -0.67 -1.80 -5.16
N GLU A 63 -0.17 -1.37 -6.30
CA GLU A 63 0.27 -2.28 -7.36
C GLU A 63 1.41 -3.18 -6.90
N LEU A 64 2.34 -2.65 -6.13
CA LEU A 64 3.42 -3.44 -5.54
C LEU A 64 2.88 -4.49 -4.56
N ILE A 65 1.98 -4.11 -3.66
CA ILE A 65 1.34 -5.05 -2.72
C ILE A 65 0.63 -6.18 -3.48
N ILE A 66 -0.16 -5.85 -4.49
CA ILE A 66 -0.88 -6.86 -5.27
C ILE A 66 0.09 -7.81 -5.96
N ARG A 67 1.16 -7.30 -6.54
CA ARG A 67 2.17 -8.11 -7.23
C ARG A 67 2.93 -9.04 -6.28
N GLU A 68 3.40 -8.52 -5.16
CA GLU A 68 4.31 -9.25 -4.26
C GLU A 68 3.59 -10.03 -3.16
N ILE A 69 2.44 -9.56 -2.75
CA ILE A 69 1.72 -10.13 -1.61
C ILE A 69 0.41 -10.78 -2.07
N GLY A 70 -0.42 -10.01 -2.77
CA GLY A 70 -1.73 -10.47 -3.21
C GLY A 70 -2.80 -9.46 -2.90
N GLY A 71 -4.04 -9.91 -2.95
CA GLY A 71 -5.20 -9.04 -2.80
C GLY A 71 -5.67 -8.46 -4.13
N LYS A 72 -6.67 -7.64 -4.06
CA LYS A 72 -7.25 -6.96 -5.23
C LYS A 72 -7.73 -5.58 -4.86
N TRP A 73 -7.75 -4.69 -5.84
CA TRP A 73 -8.39 -3.40 -5.66
C TRP A 73 -9.88 -3.58 -5.36
N ALA A 74 -10.36 -2.82 -4.39
CA ALA A 74 -11.76 -2.75 -4.03
C ALA A 74 -12.19 -1.30 -3.86
N GLU A 75 -13.41 -0.99 -4.25
CA GLU A 75 -14.00 0.33 -4.07
C GLU A 75 -14.97 0.30 -2.89
N ASP A 76 -15.08 1.43 -2.20
CA ASP A 76 -16.04 1.64 -1.14
C ASP A 76 -16.74 2.98 -1.34
N GLU A 77 -17.97 3.11 -0.88
CA GLU A 77 -18.72 4.36 -0.93
C GLU A 77 -18.11 5.43 -0.02
N ASP A 78 -17.45 5.03 1.07
CA ASP A 78 -16.70 5.97 1.91
C ASP A 78 -15.49 6.49 1.13
N TRP A 79 -15.45 7.80 0.89
CA TRP A 79 -14.37 8.44 0.13
C TRP A 79 -12.97 8.15 0.69
N ARG A 80 -12.86 7.93 1.99
CA ARG A 80 -11.58 7.60 2.67
C ARG A 80 -11.09 6.20 2.33
N MET A 81 -12.00 5.33 1.91
CA MET A 81 -11.73 3.93 1.59
C MET A 81 -11.89 3.63 0.11
N LYS A 82 -12.07 4.66 -0.71
CA LYS A 82 -12.43 4.52 -2.13
C LYS A 82 -11.44 3.66 -2.93
N HIS A 83 -10.16 3.77 -2.62
CA HIS A 83 -9.10 3.00 -3.29
C HIS A 83 -8.36 2.19 -2.24
N ARG A 84 -8.81 0.98 -2.02
CA ARG A 84 -8.23 0.08 -1.02
C ARG A 84 -7.91 -1.27 -1.64
N ILE A 85 -7.04 -2.01 -0.98
CA ILE A 85 -6.76 -3.40 -1.31
C ILE A 85 -7.49 -4.29 -0.31
N SER A 86 -8.17 -5.30 -0.82
CA SER A 86 -8.88 -6.28 0.00
C SER A 86 -8.12 -7.59 0.03
N PHE A 87 -7.84 -8.08 1.23
CA PHE A 87 -7.25 -9.40 1.50
C PHE A 87 -8.25 -10.36 2.18
N LEU A 88 -9.50 -9.92 2.37
CA LEU A 88 -10.47 -10.61 3.23
C LEU A 88 -10.66 -12.09 2.91
N GLU A 89 -10.58 -12.46 1.64
CA GLU A 89 -10.79 -13.84 1.23
C GLU A 89 -9.54 -14.70 1.38
N GLU A 90 -8.36 -14.08 1.34
CA GLU A 90 -7.06 -14.77 1.36
C GLU A 90 -6.41 -14.73 2.73
N VAL A 91 -6.45 -13.58 3.40
CA VAL A 91 -5.86 -13.39 4.73
C VAL A 91 -6.84 -12.61 5.61
N PRO A 92 -7.79 -13.31 6.26
CA PRO A 92 -8.83 -12.64 7.05
C PRO A 92 -8.30 -11.68 8.12
N ALA A 93 -7.14 -11.98 8.71
CA ALA A 93 -6.55 -11.19 9.77
C ALA A 93 -6.03 -9.81 9.32
N ILE A 94 -5.68 -9.66 8.05
CA ILE A 94 -5.19 -8.38 7.52
C ILE A 94 -6.36 -7.47 7.13
N GLY A 95 -7.42 -8.04 6.58
CA GLY A 95 -8.59 -7.27 6.16
C GLY A 95 -8.32 -6.35 4.99
N ARG A 96 -8.36 -5.05 5.22
CA ARG A 96 -8.33 -4.03 4.17
C ARG A 96 -7.22 -3.01 4.39
N VAL A 97 -6.61 -2.57 3.30
CA VAL A 97 -5.61 -1.49 3.32
C VAL A 97 -6.19 -0.27 2.58
N ALA A 98 -6.34 0.82 3.29
CA ALA A 98 -6.83 2.09 2.74
C ALA A 98 -5.63 3.01 2.47
N LEU A 99 -5.09 2.95 1.27
CA LEU A 99 -3.79 3.53 0.96
C LEU A 99 -3.66 5.05 1.18
N PRO A 100 -4.56 5.92 0.67
CA PRO A 100 -4.35 7.35 0.87
C PRO A 100 -4.35 7.78 2.34
N VAL A 101 -5.25 7.17 3.12
CA VAL A 101 -5.34 7.45 4.56
C VAL A 101 -4.14 6.86 5.30
N ASN A 102 -3.74 5.65 4.93
CA ASN A 102 -2.60 4.99 5.56
C ASN A 102 -1.31 5.78 5.34
N LEU A 103 -1.06 6.33 4.15
CA LEU A 103 0.13 7.13 3.91
C LEU A 103 0.20 8.35 4.85
N ILE A 104 -0.92 9.01 5.09
CA ILE A 104 -0.98 10.11 6.05
C ILE A 104 -0.67 9.61 7.47
N GLN A 105 -1.29 8.51 7.87
CA GLN A 105 -1.04 7.90 9.18
C GLN A 105 0.42 7.48 9.37
N TYR A 106 1.08 7.04 8.31
CA TYR A 106 2.50 6.70 8.38
C TYR A 106 3.36 7.91 8.75
N TRP A 107 3.08 9.08 8.18
CA TRP A 107 3.79 10.30 8.57
C TRP A 107 3.52 10.70 10.02
N GLU A 108 2.27 10.56 10.50
CA GLU A 108 1.91 10.85 11.89
C GLU A 108 2.60 9.89 12.87
N ASN A 109 2.81 8.64 12.49
CA ASN A 109 3.22 7.54 13.38
C ASN A 109 4.63 6.99 13.07
N GLY A 110 5.56 7.81 12.59
CA GLY A 110 6.94 7.40 12.37
C GLY A 110 7.40 7.44 10.92
N GLY A 111 6.60 8.00 10.04
CA GLY A 111 6.98 8.24 8.64
C GLY A 111 7.21 6.97 7.84
N SER A 112 8.20 7.02 6.98
CA SER A 112 8.55 5.93 6.04
C SER A 112 8.90 4.61 6.72
N ARG A 113 9.45 4.66 7.93
CA ARG A 113 9.76 3.44 8.70
C ARG A 113 8.50 2.64 9.00
N ARG A 114 7.40 3.32 9.31
CA ARG A 114 6.10 2.68 9.57
C ARG A 114 5.57 1.99 8.32
N LEU A 115 5.68 2.63 7.17
CA LEU A 115 5.27 2.03 5.90
C LEU A 115 6.03 0.74 5.61
N LEU A 116 7.36 0.77 5.73
CA LEU A 116 8.21 -0.39 5.49
C LEU A 116 7.90 -1.53 6.45
N TRP A 117 7.67 -1.21 7.73
CA TRP A 117 7.32 -2.20 8.74
C TRP A 117 5.97 -2.86 8.43
N GLU A 118 4.96 -2.09 8.09
CA GLU A 118 3.63 -2.64 7.73
C GLU A 118 3.68 -3.47 6.44
N TYR A 119 4.43 -3.03 5.46
CA TYR A 119 4.64 -3.81 4.23
C TYR A 119 5.21 -5.20 4.55
N GLN A 120 6.23 -5.25 5.39
CA GLN A 120 6.84 -6.51 5.83
C GLN A 120 5.85 -7.38 6.61
N GLU A 121 5.04 -6.78 7.48
CA GLU A 121 4.00 -7.48 8.24
C GLU A 121 2.96 -8.12 7.31
N TYR A 122 2.49 -7.40 6.30
CA TYR A 122 1.55 -7.96 5.32
C TYR A 122 2.16 -9.14 4.57
N LYS A 123 3.40 -9.01 4.14
CA LYS A 123 4.12 -10.04 3.41
C LYS A 123 4.30 -11.31 4.26
N TRP A 124 4.68 -11.13 5.50
CA TRP A 124 4.84 -12.23 6.45
C TRP A 124 3.51 -12.92 6.74
N ALA A 125 2.48 -12.16 7.08
CA ALA A 125 1.17 -12.71 7.42
C ALA A 125 0.55 -13.48 6.25
N PHE A 126 0.69 -12.97 5.03
CA PHE A 126 0.19 -13.65 3.83
C PHE A 126 0.95 -14.96 3.57
N GLY A 127 2.28 -14.95 3.72
CA GLY A 127 3.11 -16.14 3.58
C GLY A 127 2.77 -17.21 4.61
N GLU A 128 2.59 -16.82 5.86
CA GLU A 128 2.19 -17.72 6.95
C GLU A 128 0.78 -18.31 6.71
N TRP A 129 -0.17 -17.48 6.28
CA TRP A 129 -1.52 -17.95 5.95
C TRP A 129 -1.48 -19.01 4.86
N LYS A 130 -0.76 -18.77 3.76
CA LYS A 130 -0.60 -19.75 2.68
C LYS A 130 0.03 -21.05 3.19
N ARG A 131 1.05 -20.95 4.02
CA ARG A 131 1.74 -22.12 4.60
C ARG A 131 0.78 -22.96 5.44
N LEU A 132 0.00 -22.32 6.31
CA LEU A 132 -0.96 -23.00 7.17
C LEU A 132 -2.10 -23.64 6.36
N CYS A 133 -2.59 -22.95 5.33
CA CYS A 133 -3.60 -23.51 4.44
C CYS A 133 -3.09 -24.77 3.74
N ARG A 134 -1.86 -24.76 3.24
CA ARG A 134 -1.24 -25.96 2.63
C ARG A 134 -1.13 -27.11 3.62
N LEU A 135 -0.70 -26.84 4.85
CA LEU A 135 -0.60 -27.85 5.89
C LEU A 135 -1.98 -28.45 6.25
N ALA A 136 -3.02 -27.66 6.21
CA ALA A 136 -4.39 -28.07 6.51
C ALA A 136 -5.14 -28.65 5.30
N GLY A 137 -4.53 -28.64 4.11
CA GLY A 137 -5.17 -29.10 2.89
C GLY A 137 -6.26 -28.18 2.36
N ILE A 138 -6.20 -26.88 2.71
CA ILE A 138 -7.16 -25.87 2.27
C ILE A 138 -6.60 -25.14 1.05
N GLU A 139 -7.39 -25.07 -0.05
CA GLU A 139 -7.04 -24.25 -1.21
C GLU A 139 -7.29 -22.78 -0.93
N THR A 140 -6.35 -21.94 -1.34
CA THR A 140 -6.51 -20.48 -1.33
C THR A 140 -6.94 -19.99 -2.71
N GLN A 141 -7.50 -18.79 -2.80
CA GLN A 141 -7.84 -18.20 -4.10
C GLN A 141 -6.59 -17.99 -4.97
N ALA A 142 -5.44 -17.70 -4.37
CA ALA A 142 -4.19 -17.58 -5.09
C ALA A 142 -3.79 -18.90 -5.75
N ASP A 143 -3.99 -20.04 -5.07
CA ASP A 143 -3.73 -21.37 -5.64
C ASP A 143 -4.68 -21.68 -6.79
N THR A 144 -5.95 -21.32 -6.66
CA THR A 144 -6.96 -21.50 -7.70
C THR A 144 -6.66 -20.64 -8.93
N ALA A 145 -6.28 -19.39 -8.74
CA ALA A 145 -5.89 -18.48 -9.83
C ALA A 145 -4.65 -18.97 -10.58
N GLY A 146 -3.71 -19.60 -9.89
CA GLY A 146 -2.51 -20.17 -10.48
C GLY A 146 -2.75 -21.40 -11.35
N LYS A 147 -3.93 -22.01 -11.27
CA LYS A 147 -4.33 -23.19 -12.07
C LYS A 147 -5.05 -22.82 -13.37
N LEU A 148 -5.36 -21.56 -13.56
CA LEU A 148 -6.00 -21.06 -14.77
C LEU A 148 -4.95 -20.58 -15.79
#